data_153126765e949845758092f07600a71c
#
_entry.id   153126765e949845758092f07600a71c
#
_cell.length_a   1.000
_cell.length_b   1.000
_cell.length_c   1.000
_cell.angle_alpha   90.00
_cell.angle_beta   90.00
_cell.angle_gamma   90.00
#
_symmetry.space_group_name_H-M   'P 1'
#
loop_
_entity.id
_entity.type
_entity.pdbx_description
1 polymer ?
#
loop_
_entity_poly.entity_id
_entity_poly.type
_entity_poly.pdbx_seq_one_letter_code
_entity_poly.pdbx_strand_id
1 'polypeptide(L)'
;MMGLSWYQSATLFTGNRLTLGFDYLHFGGHAWSHYLSDGHNEDIANKNMNELAGYIDFRQAIGNWLTLDAGIRVDHHTQVGTEWVPQGGLSFHLPENAVLKAMVGKGYRNPTIREMFIFPPQNPDLKPEKLVNYELSYSQHLWNGALAYGANFYYINGDNVIITDRSTRPPRNIN
;
A
#
# COMPACT_ATOMS: atom_id res chain seq x y z
N MET A 1 -7.96 0.30 -18.95
CA MET A 1 -7.63 0.89 -17.64
C MET A 1 -7.89 2.38 -17.71
N MET A 2 -8.59 2.95 -16.71
CA MET A 2 -8.90 4.38 -16.59
C MET A 2 -8.81 4.74 -15.09
N GLY A 3 -8.25 5.90 -14.76
CA GLY A 3 -8.12 6.34 -13.37
C GLY A 3 -8.32 7.84 -13.23
N LEU A 4 -8.76 8.27 -12.06
CA LEU A 4 -8.89 9.66 -11.64
C LEU A 4 -8.34 9.77 -10.21
N SER A 5 -7.46 10.74 -10.00
CA SER A 5 -6.96 11.11 -8.68
C SER A 5 -7.14 12.59 -8.46
N TRP A 6 -7.60 12.95 -7.28
CA TRP A 6 -7.72 14.34 -6.84
C TRP A 6 -7.29 14.47 -5.40
N TYR A 7 -6.60 15.55 -5.08
CA TYR A 7 -6.29 15.90 -3.71
C TYR A 7 -6.27 17.42 -3.50
N GLN A 8 -6.50 17.82 -2.27
CA GLN A 8 -6.45 19.19 -1.79
C GLN A 8 -5.65 19.25 -0.49
N SER A 9 -4.69 20.17 -0.42
CA SER A 9 -3.97 20.46 0.83
C SER A 9 -4.29 21.87 1.32
N ALA A 10 -4.43 22.01 2.63
CA ALA A 10 -4.67 23.27 3.30
C ALA A 10 -3.83 23.40 4.57
N THR A 11 -3.48 24.63 4.92
CA THR A 11 -2.91 24.98 6.22
C THR A 11 -4.01 25.66 7.01
N LEU A 12 -4.49 25.00 8.08
CA LEU A 12 -5.58 25.51 8.90
C LEU A 12 -5.07 26.45 10.03
N PHE A 13 -3.87 26.16 10.55
CA PHE A 13 -3.19 26.94 11.57
C PHE A 13 -1.67 26.74 11.48
N THR A 14 -0.90 27.49 12.25
CA THR A 14 0.57 27.49 12.17
C THR A 14 1.17 26.11 12.37
N GLY A 15 2.05 25.70 11.46
CA GLY A 15 2.73 24.39 11.49
C GLY A 15 1.89 23.21 11.06
N ASN A 16 0.63 23.43 10.68
CA ASN A 16 -0.30 22.39 10.25
C ASN A 16 -0.31 22.23 8.72
N ARG A 17 -0.52 21.01 8.29
CA ARG A 17 -0.91 20.67 6.91
C ARG A 17 -1.93 19.55 6.95
N LEU A 18 -3.10 19.81 6.40
CA LEU A 18 -4.15 18.85 6.18
C LEU A 18 -4.24 18.56 4.68
N THR A 19 -4.25 17.28 4.32
CA THR A 19 -4.48 16.83 2.94
C THR A 19 -5.66 15.89 2.91
N LEU A 20 -6.59 16.15 2.00
CA LEU A 20 -7.70 15.28 1.67
C LEU A 20 -7.53 14.81 0.24
N GLY A 21 -7.82 13.57 -0.05
CA GLY A 21 -7.75 13.05 -1.41
C GLY A 21 -8.70 11.92 -1.67
N PHE A 22 -8.87 11.68 -2.96
CA PHE A 22 -9.77 10.70 -3.53
C PHE A 22 -9.16 10.10 -4.78
N ASP A 23 -9.24 8.78 -4.92
CA ASP A 23 -8.79 8.05 -6.10
C ASP A 23 -9.89 7.12 -6.61
N TYR A 24 -10.01 7.04 -7.92
CA TYR A 24 -10.84 6.06 -8.61
C TYR A 24 -10.02 5.37 -9.68
N LEU A 25 -10.08 4.05 -9.73
CA LEU A 25 -9.43 3.23 -10.74
C LEU A 25 -10.40 2.20 -11.29
N HIS A 26 -10.52 2.17 -12.62
CA HIS A 26 -11.21 1.12 -13.37
C HIS A 26 -10.20 0.34 -14.19
N PHE A 27 -10.17 -0.96 -14.03
CA PHE A 27 -9.29 -1.85 -14.76
C PHE A 27 -9.96 -3.20 -15.01
N GLY A 28 -9.47 -3.90 -16.00
CA GLY A 28 -9.97 -5.21 -16.37
C GLY A 28 -9.22 -5.80 -17.53
N GLY A 29 -9.59 -6.98 -17.89
CA GLY A 29 -9.02 -7.71 -19.01
C GLY A 29 -9.82 -8.94 -19.39
N HIS A 30 -9.65 -9.32 -20.63
CA HIS A 30 -10.11 -10.58 -21.21
C HIS A 30 -8.88 -11.46 -21.48
N ALA A 31 -8.84 -12.63 -20.87
CA ALA A 31 -7.81 -13.62 -21.08
C ALA A 31 -8.42 -14.85 -21.75
N TRP A 32 -7.77 -15.32 -22.80
CA TRP A 32 -8.18 -16.51 -23.55
C TRP A 32 -6.96 -17.32 -23.98
N SER A 33 -7.13 -18.61 -24.18
CA SER A 33 -6.13 -19.52 -24.74
C SER A 33 -6.57 -19.99 -26.12
N HIS A 34 -5.59 -20.05 -27.03
CA HIS A 34 -5.75 -20.68 -28.34
C HIS A 34 -4.96 -21.98 -28.38
N TYR A 35 -5.65 -23.10 -28.55
CA TYR A 35 -5.02 -24.40 -28.63
C TYR A 35 -4.61 -24.69 -30.07
N LEU A 36 -3.30 -24.81 -30.31
CA LEU A 36 -2.75 -25.05 -31.66
C LEU A 36 -3.05 -26.47 -32.17
N SER A 37 -3.44 -27.39 -31.30
CA SER A 37 -3.72 -28.80 -31.65
C SER A 37 -5.01 -28.99 -32.45
N ASP A 38 -6.02 -28.17 -32.18
CA ASP A 38 -7.37 -28.30 -32.74
C ASP A 38 -8.00 -26.96 -33.18
N GLY A 39 -7.26 -25.86 -32.99
CA GLY A 39 -7.72 -24.50 -33.28
C GLY A 39 -8.79 -23.97 -32.34
N HIS A 40 -9.06 -24.67 -31.20
CA HIS A 40 -10.06 -24.26 -30.22
C HIS A 40 -9.59 -23.03 -29.42
N ASN A 41 -10.55 -22.12 -29.15
CA ASN A 41 -10.35 -20.99 -28.24
C ASN A 41 -11.13 -21.26 -26.95
N GLU A 42 -10.45 -21.09 -25.82
CA GLU A 42 -11.06 -21.17 -24.50
C GLU A 42 -10.95 -19.85 -23.77
N ASP A 43 -12.07 -19.29 -23.35
CA ASP A 43 -12.11 -18.08 -22.53
C ASP A 43 -11.75 -18.45 -21.09
N ILE A 44 -10.62 -17.89 -20.59
CA ILE A 44 -10.13 -18.17 -19.25
C ILE A 44 -10.77 -17.21 -18.24
N ALA A 45 -10.79 -15.92 -18.55
CA ALA A 45 -11.35 -14.90 -17.67
C ALA A 45 -11.74 -13.64 -18.45
N ASN A 46 -12.89 -13.08 -18.13
CA ASN A 46 -13.29 -11.73 -18.56
C ASN A 46 -13.77 -10.98 -17.32
N LYS A 47 -12.92 -10.11 -16.79
CA LYS A 47 -13.15 -9.42 -15.51
C LYS A 47 -12.89 -7.94 -15.64
N ASN A 48 -13.81 -7.16 -15.04
CA ASN A 48 -13.68 -5.73 -14.85
C ASN A 48 -13.82 -5.43 -13.35
N MET A 49 -12.97 -4.56 -12.84
CA MET A 49 -12.87 -4.21 -11.42
C MET A 49 -12.80 -2.70 -11.26
N ASN A 50 -13.35 -2.25 -10.15
CA ASN A 50 -13.24 -0.86 -9.74
C ASN A 50 -12.59 -0.80 -8.37
N GLU A 51 -11.78 0.22 -8.17
CA GLU A 51 -11.17 0.58 -6.91
C GLU A 51 -11.46 2.04 -6.63
N LEU A 52 -11.96 2.29 -5.43
CA LEU A 52 -12.34 3.62 -4.95
C LEU A 52 -11.65 3.86 -3.61
N ALA A 53 -10.96 4.98 -3.47
CA ALA A 53 -10.28 5.31 -2.23
C ALA A 53 -10.52 6.75 -1.81
N GLY A 54 -10.58 6.94 -0.50
CA GLY A 54 -10.54 8.26 0.13
C GLY A 54 -9.50 8.28 1.22
N TYR A 55 -8.81 9.41 1.39
CA TYR A 55 -7.79 9.54 2.42
C TYR A 55 -7.73 10.93 3.03
N ILE A 56 -7.24 10.95 4.25
CA ILE A 56 -6.91 12.15 5.00
C ILE A 56 -5.53 12.00 5.62
N ASP A 57 -4.66 12.99 5.42
CA ASP A 57 -3.35 13.10 6.04
C ASP A 57 -3.25 14.40 6.82
N PHE A 58 -2.76 14.30 8.03
CA PHE A 58 -2.57 15.40 8.95
C PHE A 58 -1.10 15.45 9.38
N ARG A 59 -0.48 16.60 9.21
CA ARG A 59 0.86 16.91 9.72
C ARG A 59 0.79 18.12 10.63
N GLN A 60 1.48 18.06 11.77
CA GLN A 60 1.62 19.17 12.70
C GLN A 60 3.07 19.30 13.17
N ALA A 61 3.69 20.46 12.86
CA ALA A 61 4.92 20.87 13.50
C ALA A 61 4.62 21.58 14.83
N ILE A 62 5.29 21.17 15.88
CA ILE A 62 5.21 21.76 17.23
C ILE A 62 6.56 22.36 17.56
N GLY A 63 6.62 23.67 17.50
CA GLY A 63 7.89 24.38 17.58
C GLY A 63 8.89 23.89 16.53
N ASN A 64 10.17 23.84 16.94
CA ASN A 64 11.27 23.40 16.08
C ASN A 64 11.74 21.98 16.41
N TRP A 65 11.08 21.30 17.35
CA TRP A 65 11.61 20.07 17.94
C TRP A 65 10.76 18.81 17.63
N LEU A 66 9.47 18.97 17.28
CA LEU A 66 8.59 17.83 17.06
C LEU A 66 7.72 18.03 15.81
N THR A 67 7.62 17.01 14.99
CA THR A 67 6.61 16.88 13.93
C THR A 67 5.78 15.63 14.17
N LEU A 68 4.46 15.79 14.12
CA LEU A 68 3.48 14.72 14.17
C LEU A 68 2.94 14.49 12.77
N ASP A 69 2.83 13.24 12.36
CA ASP A 69 2.17 12.80 11.13
C ASP A 69 1.12 11.75 11.48
N ALA A 70 -0.08 11.90 10.96
CA ALA A 70 -1.15 10.91 11.08
C ALA A 70 -1.97 10.89 9.80
N GLY A 71 -2.34 9.70 9.35
CA GLY A 71 -3.15 9.55 8.15
C GLY A 71 -3.97 8.27 8.17
N ILE A 72 -5.05 8.30 7.41
CA ILE A 72 -5.84 7.12 7.15
C ILE A 72 -6.35 7.15 5.72
N ARG A 73 -6.25 6.02 5.04
CA ARG A 73 -6.82 5.76 3.74
C ARG A 73 -7.82 4.62 3.84
N VAL A 74 -8.94 4.74 3.16
CA VAL A 74 -9.96 3.71 3.04
C VAL A 74 -10.08 3.39 1.57
N ASP A 75 -9.80 2.15 1.20
CA ASP A 75 -9.91 1.64 -0.16
C ASP A 75 -11.06 0.64 -0.25
N HIS A 76 -11.88 0.76 -1.27
CA HIS A 76 -12.92 -0.21 -1.60
C HIS A 76 -12.67 -0.80 -2.99
N HIS A 77 -12.47 -2.10 -3.04
CA HIS A 77 -12.27 -2.87 -4.26
C HIS A 77 -13.46 -3.80 -4.49
N THR A 78 -14.02 -3.82 -5.70
CA THR A 78 -15.27 -4.54 -6.02
C THR A 78 -15.23 -6.04 -5.76
N GLN A 79 -14.04 -6.67 -5.82
CA GLN A 79 -13.89 -8.11 -5.62
C GLN A 79 -13.54 -8.50 -4.18
N VAL A 80 -12.67 -7.75 -3.53
CA VAL A 80 -12.08 -8.15 -2.24
C VAL A 80 -12.57 -7.32 -1.05
N GLY A 81 -13.41 -6.29 -1.30
CA GLY A 81 -14.04 -5.50 -0.26
C GLY A 81 -13.23 -4.28 0.16
N THR A 82 -13.33 -3.91 1.43
CA THR A 82 -12.80 -2.64 1.97
C THR A 82 -11.60 -2.88 2.88
N GLU A 83 -10.54 -2.12 2.65
CA GLU A 83 -9.34 -2.08 3.49
C GLU A 83 -9.12 -0.70 4.09
N TRP A 84 -8.72 -0.70 5.37
CA TRP A 84 -8.35 0.48 6.14
C TRP A 84 -6.84 0.50 6.30
N VAL A 85 -6.23 1.63 5.95
CA VAL A 85 -4.78 1.80 5.87
C VAL A 85 -4.35 2.99 6.74
N PRO A 86 -4.30 2.82 8.08
CA PRO A 86 -3.81 3.85 8.97
C PRO A 86 -2.29 3.95 8.94
N GLN A 87 -1.80 5.17 9.20
CA GLN A 87 -0.38 5.46 9.41
C GLN A 87 -0.20 6.56 10.45
N GLY A 88 0.93 6.53 11.13
CA GLY A 88 1.31 7.57 12.10
C GLY A 88 2.81 7.63 12.29
N GLY A 89 3.29 8.82 12.66
CA GLY A 89 4.71 9.05 12.86
C GLY A 89 5.00 10.24 13.76
N LEU A 90 6.15 10.17 14.40
CA LEU A 90 6.73 11.22 15.22
C LEU A 90 8.14 11.49 14.72
N SER A 91 8.50 12.75 14.53
CA SER A 91 9.87 13.14 14.20
C SER A 91 10.35 14.16 15.24
N PHE A 92 11.36 13.78 16.00
CA PHE A 92 12.04 14.64 16.96
C PHE A 92 13.26 15.28 16.28
N HIS A 93 13.22 16.59 16.16
CA HIS A 93 14.34 17.40 15.67
C HIS A 93 15.22 17.77 16.85
N LEU A 94 16.35 17.10 16.93
CA LEU A 94 17.31 17.22 18.03
C LEU A 94 18.39 18.27 17.70
N PRO A 95 19.16 18.76 18.70
CA PRO A 95 20.32 19.60 18.45
C PRO A 95 21.31 18.97 17.45
N GLU A 96 22.20 19.80 16.90
CA GLU A 96 23.26 19.37 15.96
C GLU A 96 22.73 18.69 14.69
N ASN A 97 21.58 19.14 14.19
CA ASN A 97 20.95 18.62 12.98
C ASN A 97 20.69 17.10 13.03
N ALA A 98 20.35 16.59 14.21
CA ALA A 98 19.95 15.20 14.39
C ALA A 98 18.41 15.09 14.33
N VAL A 99 17.92 13.97 13.76
CA VAL A 99 16.50 13.65 13.71
C VAL A 99 16.32 12.19 14.15
N LEU A 100 15.45 11.99 15.14
CA LEU A 100 14.94 10.68 15.52
C LEU A 100 13.48 10.58 15.04
N LYS A 101 13.19 9.54 14.27
CA LYS A 101 11.85 9.34 13.69
C LYS A 101 11.33 7.96 14.04
N ALA A 102 10.10 7.90 14.54
CA ALA A 102 9.35 6.66 14.75
C ALA A 102 8.10 6.67 13.89
N MET A 103 7.83 5.56 13.19
CA MET A 103 6.68 5.42 12.32
C MET A 103 6.02 4.06 12.51
N VAL A 104 4.71 4.04 12.33
CA VAL A 104 3.93 2.82 12.13
C VAL A 104 2.97 3.07 10.97
N GLY A 105 2.84 2.08 10.09
CA GLY A 105 1.92 2.16 8.97
C GLY A 105 1.47 0.80 8.52
N LYS A 106 0.19 0.70 8.16
CA LYS A 106 -0.36 -0.47 7.47
C LYS A 106 -0.23 -0.27 5.97
N GLY A 107 0.17 -1.32 5.27
CA GLY A 107 0.09 -1.45 3.82
C GLY A 107 -0.76 -2.66 3.44
N TYR A 108 -1.21 -2.72 2.20
CA TYR A 108 -1.91 -3.88 1.67
C TYR A 108 -1.67 -4.02 0.16
N ARG A 109 -1.93 -5.21 -0.37
CA ARG A 109 -1.94 -5.51 -1.79
C ARG A 109 -3.16 -6.37 -2.13
N ASN A 110 -3.98 -5.89 -3.05
CA ASN A 110 -5.08 -6.71 -3.58
C ASN A 110 -4.53 -7.85 -4.44
N PRO A 111 -5.15 -9.04 -4.40
CA PRO A 111 -4.86 -10.10 -5.34
C PRO A 111 -5.09 -9.62 -6.78
N THR A 112 -4.22 -9.98 -7.69
CA THR A 112 -4.36 -9.64 -9.10
C THR A 112 -5.42 -10.50 -9.78
N ILE A 113 -5.96 -10.04 -10.91
CA ILE A 113 -6.86 -10.84 -11.77
C ILE A 113 -6.20 -12.17 -12.13
N ARG A 114 -4.88 -12.17 -12.37
CA ARG A 114 -4.14 -13.38 -12.70
C ARG A 114 -4.11 -14.38 -11.55
N GLU A 115 -3.90 -13.91 -10.32
CA GLU A 115 -3.84 -14.78 -9.14
C GLU A 115 -5.19 -15.40 -8.81
N MET A 116 -6.29 -14.65 -9.00
CA MET A 116 -7.65 -15.10 -8.70
C MET A 116 -8.29 -15.93 -9.81
N PHE A 117 -8.10 -15.54 -11.08
CA PHE A 117 -8.94 -16.03 -12.18
C PHE A 117 -8.19 -16.67 -13.35
N ILE A 118 -6.88 -16.46 -13.50
CA ILE A 118 -6.11 -16.99 -14.64
C ILE A 118 -5.24 -18.18 -14.22
N PHE A 119 -4.66 -18.14 -13.00
CA PHE A 119 -3.82 -19.24 -12.52
C PHE A 119 -4.72 -20.44 -12.08
N PRO A 120 -4.66 -21.60 -12.77
CA PRO A 120 -5.49 -22.73 -12.44
C PRO A 120 -4.92 -23.56 -11.26
N PRO A 121 -5.78 -24.08 -10.35
CA PRO A 121 -7.21 -23.81 -10.26
C PRO A 121 -7.47 -22.40 -9.74
N GLN A 122 -8.48 -21.76 -10.30
CA GLN A 122 -8.87 -20.40 -9.90
C GLN A 122 -9.22 -20.36 -8.40
N ASN A 123 -8.83 -19.25 -7.75
CA ASN A 123 -9.22 -18.96 -6.37
C ASN A 123 -9.73 -17.52 -6.24
N PRO A 124 -11.03 -17.28 -6.48
CA PRO A 124 -11.62 -15.94 -6.37
C PRO A 124 -11.77 -15.45 -4.92
N ASP A 125 -11.56 -16.33 -3.93
CA ASP A 125 -11.70 -16.05 -2.50
C ASP A 125 -10.41 -15.57 -1.85
N LEU A 126 -9.35 -15.32 -2.63
CA LEU A 126 -8.10 -14.76 -2.14
C LEU A 126 -8.37 -13.40 -1.47
N LYS A 127 -7.79 -13.23 -0.29
CA LYS A 127 -7.87 -12.00 0.48
C LYS A 127 -6.69 -11.07 0.17
N PRO A 128 -6.82 -9.75 0.43
CA PRO A 128 -5.70 -8.85 0.36
C PRO A 128 -4.57 -9.26 1.29
N GLU A 129 -3.34 -9.25 0.79
CA GLU A 129 -2.16 -9.30 1.64
C GLU A 129 -2.09 -8.03 2.47
N LYS A 130 -1.72 -8.14 3.73
CA LYS A 130 -1.61 -7.02 4.66
C LYS A 130 -0.24 -7.03 5.30
N LEU A 131 0.31 -5.86 5.52
CA LEU A 131 1.53 -5.71 6.28
C LEU A 131 1.42 -4.51 7.22
N VAL A 132 2.03 -4.64 8.39
CA VAL A 132 2.24 -3.54 9.32
C VAL A 132 3.74 -3.34 9.46
N ASN A 133 4.21 -2.16 9.11
CA ASN A 133 5.60 -1.76 9.25
C ASN A 133 5.76 -0.86 10.48
N TYR A 134 6.73 -1.20 11.33
CA TYR A 134 7.22 -0.38 12.44
C TYR A 134 8.64 0.05 12.11
N GLU A 135 8.91 1.33 12.20
CA GLU A 135 10.20 1.89 11.83
C GLU A 135 10.70 2.86 12.88
N LEU A 136 11.98 2.75 13.23
CA LEU A 136 12.71 3.70 14.05
C LEU A 136 13.98 4.09 13.30
N SER A 137 14.10 5.37 12.96
CA SER A 137 15.26 5.88 12.26
C SER A 137 15.92 7.02 13.00
N TYR A 138 17.24 7.07 12.89
CA TYR A 138 18.07 8.17 13.38
C TYR A 138 18.95 8.65 12.24
N SER A 139 19.07 9.97 12.08
CA SER A 139 19.98 10.57 11.13
C SER A 139 20.61 11.84 11.74
N GLN A 140 21.85 12.13 11.41
CA GLN A 140 22.55 13.33 11.85
C GLN A 140 23.48 13.87 10.75
N HIS A 141 23.56 15.19 10.67
CA HIS A 141 24.45 15.91 9.78
C HIS A 141 25.38 16.78 10.62
N LEU A 142 26.69 16.51 10.54
CA LEU A 142 27.74 17.23 11.26
C LEU A 142 28.56 18.08 10.28
N TRP A 143 29.24 19.08 10.85
CA TRP A 143 30.20 19.96 10.13
C TRP A 143 29.62 20.58 8.87
N ASN A 144 28.45 21.25 9.03
CA ASN A 144 27.72 21.87 7.92
C ASN A 144 27.36 20.90 6.77
N GLY A 145 27.11 19.61 7.12
CA GLY A 145 26.75 18.60 6.16
C GLY A 145 27.93 17.85 5.52
N ALA A 146 29.17 18.12 5.95
CA ALA A 146 30.35 17.42 5.45
C ALA A 146 30.37 15.92 5.88
N LEU A 147 29.71 15.59 7.00
CA LEU A 147 29.49 14.21 7.44
C LEU A 147 28.00 14.01 7.70
N ALA A 148 27.44 12.98 7.07
CA ALA A 148 26.10 12.49 7.33
C ALA A 148 26.14 10.99 7.67
N TYR A 149 25.41 10.62 8.72
CA TYR A 149 25.24 9.22 9.09
C TYR A 149 23.84 8.96 9.64
N GLY A 150 23.43 7.71 9.61
CA GLY A 150 22.12 7.32 10.14
C GLY A 150 22.02 5.81 10.32
N ALA A 151 21.01 5.40 11.06
CA ALA A 151 20.61 4.02 11.24
C ALA A 151 19.10 3.91 11.11
N ASN A 152 18.64 2.80 10.55
CA ASN A 152 17.22 2.50 10.42
C ASN A 152 16.96 1.08 10.93
N PHE A 153 16.01 0.95 11.87
CA PHE A 153 15.50 -0.32 12.36
C PHE A 153 14.06 -0.44 11.91
N TYR A 154 13.70 -1.58 11.33
CA TYR A 154 12.33 -1.84 10.93
C TYR A 154 11.92 -3.25 11.32
N TYR A 155 10.62 -3.40 11.60
CA TYR A 155 9.96 -4.68 11.82
C TYR A 155 8.68 -4.72 11.00
N ILE A 156 8.55 -5.74 10.15
CA ILE A 156 7.39 -5.92 9.28
C ILE A 156 6.67 -7.19 9.71
N ASN A 157 5.38 -7.05 10.00
CA ASN A 157 4.47 -8.18 10.22
C ASN A 157 3.52 -8.29 9.04
N GLY A 158 3.51 -9.46 8.37
CA GLY A 158 2.66 -9.74 7.22
C GLY A 158 1.56 -10.73 7.55
N ASP A 159 0.39 -10.54 6.96
CA ASP A 159 -0.78 -11.40 7.08
C ASP A 159 -1.41 -11.66 5.70
N ASN A 160 -2.04 -12.81 5.53
CA ASN A 160 -2.66 -13.25 4.26
C ASN A 160 -1.71 -13.23 3.05
N VAL A 161 -0.44 -13.52 3.23
CA VAL A 161 0.52 -13.55 2.12
C VAL A 161 0.08 -14.60 1.09
N ILE A 162 -0.04 -14.20 -0.16
CA ILE A 162 -0.45 -15.07 -1.25
C ILE A 162 0.73 -15.93 -1.67
N ILE A 163 0.57 -17.23 -1.53
CA ILE A 163 1.57 -18.23 -1.93
C ILE A 163 0.96 -19.25 -2.90
N THR A 164 1.79 -19.87 -3.70
CA THR A 164 1.38 -21.02 -4.52
C THR A 164 1.60 -22.30 -3.72
N ASP A 165 0.51 -22.92 -3.29
CA ASP A 165 0.55 -24.24 -2.65
C ASP A 165 0.84 -25.32 -3.69
N ARG A 166 2.03 -25.91 -3.63
CA ARG A 166 2.49 -26.97 -4.52
C ARG A 166 2.23 -28.39 -3.98
N SER A 167 1.66 -28.50 -2.78
CA SER A 167 1.27 -29.80 -2.20
C SER A 167 0.00 -30.35 -2.86
N THR A 168 -0.82 -29.47 -3.43
CA THR A 168 -2.00 -29.83 -4.21
C THR A 168 -1.65 -30.12 -5.67
N ARG A 169 -2.47 -30.93 -6.35
CA ARG A 169 -2.35 -31.18 -7.79
C ARG A 169 -3.68 -30.91 -8.48
N PRO A 170 -3.77 -29.90 -9.35
CA PRO A 170 -2.72 -28.92 -9.70
C PRO A 170 -2.39 -27.95 -8.53
N PRO A 171 -1.20 -27.32 -8.52
CA PRO A 171 -0.86 -26.28 -7.55
C PRO A 171 -1.84 -25.10 -7.62
N ARG A 172 -2.19 -24.52 -6.47
CA ARG A 172 -3.14 -23.39 -6.40
C ARG A 172 -2.61 -22.23 -5.55
N ASN A 173 -3.10 -21.01 -5.81
CA ASN A 173 -2.85 -19.87 -4.95
C ASN A 173 -3.76 -19.90 -3.72
N ILE A 174 -3.16 -19.69 -2.55
CA ILE A 174 -3.84 -19.62 -1.24
C ILE A 174 -3.26 -18.46 -0.43
N ASN A 175 -3.97 -18.05 0.62
CA ASN A 175 -3.48 -17.16 1.68
C ASN A 175 -4.07 -17.51 3.05
#